data_439ade2684a90c0c2f5da3fce9203ded
#
_entry.id   439ade2684a90c0c2f5da3fce9203ded
#
_cell.length_a   1.000
_cell.length_b   1.000
_cell.length_c   1.000
_cell.angle_alpha   90.00
_cell.angle_beta   90.00
_cell.angle_gamma   90.00
#
_symmetry.space_group_name_H-M   'P 1'
#
loop_
_entity.id
_entity.type
_entity.pdbx_description
1 polymer ?
#
loop_
_entity_poly.entity_id
_entity_poly.type
_entity_poly.pdbx_seq_one_letter_code
_entity_poly.pdbx_strand_id
1 'polypeptide(L)'
;MANIIEKVQRPTLVLAHNKTLAGQLYSEFKEFFPENNVEYFVSYYDYYQPEAYIPQSDTYIEKDASINDEIDKLRHSATASLFETRDTIIVASVSCIYGLGDPIDYENLTISLRPGMKIERNTVLKKLINMQYTRSELEFKRGTFRAKGDIVEIYPCLLYTSPSPRDGATSR
;
A
#
# COMPACT_ATOMS: atom_id res chain seq x y z
N MET A 1 -23.84 5.81 -6.98
CA MET A 1 -22.50 6.26 -6.53
C MET A 1 -21.57 6.49 -7.73
N ALA A 2 -21.33 5.52 -8.60
CA ALA A 2 -20.40 5.64 -9.73
C ALA A 2 -20.60 6.90 -10.57
N ASN A 3 -21.81 7.19 -11.04
CA ASN A 3 -22.11 8.39 -11.85
C ASN A 3 -21.77 9.74 -11.14
N ILE A 4 -21.77 9.76 -9.82
CA ILE A 4 -21.38 10.96 -9.07
C ILE A 4 -19.86 11.10 -9.06
N ILE A 5 -19.17 10.01 -8.80
CA ILE A 5 -17.70 9.95 -8.78
C ILE A 5 -17.14 10.34 -10.15
N GLU A 6 -17.73 9.78 -11.22
CA GLU A 6 -17.36 10.09 -12.60
C GLU A 6 -17.48 11.58 -12.94
N LYS A 7 -18.54 12.22 -12.47
CA LYS A 7 -18.76 13.66 -12.73
C LYS A 7 -17.92 14.59 -11.86
N VAL A 8 -17.61 14.18 -10.64
CA VAL A 8 -16.94 15.04 -9.65
C VAL A 8 -15.43 14.92 -9.73
N GLN A 9 -14.89 13.73 -10.04
CA GLN A 9 -13.45 13.44 -10.17
C GLN A 9 -12.61 14.00 -9.00
N ARG A 10 -13.03 13.66 -7.77
CA ARG A 10 -12.32 14.04 -6.54
C ARG A 10 -11.95 12.81 -5.73
N PRO A 11 -10.93 12.90 -4.87
CA PRO A 11 -10.64 11.82 -3.94
C PRO A 11 -11.91 11.39 -3.21
N THR A 12 -12.23 10.12 -3.31
CA THR A 12 -13.49 9.56 -2.80
C THR A 12 -13.21 8.40 -1.88
N LEU A 13 -13.81 8.43 -0.68
CA LEU A 13 -13.81 7.31 0.26
C LEU A 13 -15.16 6.62 0.22
N VAL A 14 -15.16 5.34 -0.11
CA VAL A 14 -16.33 4.45 -0.05
C VAL A 14 -16.19 3.53 1.15
N LEU A 15 -17.00 3.75 2.17
CA LEU A 15 -16.92 2.98 3.42
C LEU A 15 -17.95 1.85 3.41
N ALA A 16 -17.46 0.61 3.45
CA ALA A 16 -18.26 -0.60 3.59
C ALA A 16 -18.25 -1.10 5.04
N HIS A 17 -19.34 -1.69 5.48
CA HIS A 17 -19.49 -2.16 6.85
C HIS A 17 -18.65 -3.42 7.16
N ASN A 18 -18.22 -4.17 6.14
CA ASN A 18 -17.35 -5.32 6.31
C ASN A 18 -16.36 -5.50 5.16
N LYS A 19 -15.37 -6.38 5.36
CA LYS A 19 -14.31 -6.69 4.40
C LYS A 19 -14.82 -7.31 3.10
N THR A 20 -15.82 -8.18 3.18
CA THR A 20 -16.39 -8.88 2.01
C THR A 20 -17.07 -7.91 1.06
N LEU A 21 -17.92 -7.03 1.59
CA LEU A 21 -18.57 -6.00 0.78
C LEU A 21 -17.55 -5.00 0.22
N ALA A 22 -16.52 -4.64 1.01
CA ALA A 22 -15.44 -3.78 0.53
C ALA A 22 -14.73 -4.41 -0.67
N GLY A 23 -14.45 -5.72 -0.63
CA GLY A 23 -13.82 -6.45 -1.74
C GLY A 23 -14.69 -6.48 -3.00
N GLN A 24 -16.00 -6.72 -2.85
CA GLN A 24 -16.94 -6.68 -3.97
C GLN A 24 -16.99 -5.28 -4.62
N LEU A 25 -17.18 -4.25 -3.81
CA LEU A 25 -17.22 -2.87 -4.31
C LEU A 25 -15.91 -2.44 -4.97
N TYR A 26 -14.77 -2.87 -4.41
CA TYR A 26 -13.47 -2.61 -5.00
C TYR A 26 -13.36 -3.18 -6.42
N SER A 27 -13.77 -4.43 -6.62
CA SER A 27 -13.78 -5.07 -7.93
C SER A 27 -14.70 -4.36 -8.92
N GLU A 28 -15.93 -4.02 -8.49
CA GLU A 28 -16.89 -3.30 -9.32
C GLU A 28 -16.38 -1.91 -9.70
N PHE A 29 -15.78 -1.16 -8.76
CA PHE A 29 -15.24 0.16 -9.06
C PHE A 29 -14.02 0.09 -9.99
N LYS A 30 -13.19 -0.94 -9.89
CA LYS A 30 -12.08 -1.15 -10.85
C LYS A 30 -12.58 -1.35 -12.27
N GLU A 31 -13.70 -2.04 -12.45
CA GLU A 31 -14.32 -2.22 -13.76
C GLU A 31 -14.95 -0.93 -14.29
N PHE A 32 -15.61 -0.16 -13.41
CA PHE A 32 -16.25 1.10 -13.80
C PHE A 32 -15.27 2.24 -14.06
N PHE A 33 -14.13 2.23 -13.41
CA PHE A 33 -13.14 3.30 -13.46
C PHE A 33 -11.75 2.79 -13.83
N PRO A 34 -11.55 2.29 -15.06
CA PRO A 34 -10.26 1.74 -15.49
C PRO A 34 -9.13 2.78 -15.53
N GLU A 35 -9.48 4.07 -15.68
CA GLU A 35 -8.51 5.17 -15.73
C GLU A 35 -8.22 5.81 -14.36
N ASN A 36 -9.09 5.57 -13.36
CA ASN A 36 -8.93 6.10 -12.02
C ASN A 36 -8.08 5.18 -11.15
N ASN A 37 -7.48 5.76 -10.12
CA ASN A 37 -6.75 4.98 -9.13
C ASN A 37 -7.72 4.42 -8.08
N VAL A 38 -8.11 3.16 -8.23
CA VAL A 38 -9.02 2.48 -7.31
C VAL A 38 -8.22 1.62 -6.34
N GLU A 39 -8.34 1.91 -5.04
CA GLU A 39 -7.54 1.33 -3.98
C GLU A 39 -8.40 0.63 -2.92
N TYR A 40 -7.78 -0.34 -2.22
CA TYR A 40 -8.44 -1.17 -1.23
C TYR A 40 -7.82 -1.00 0.15
N PHE A 41 -8.64 -0.66 1.15
CA PHE A 41 -8.17 -0.38 2.50
C PHE A 41 -8.99 -1.12 3.56
N VAL A 42 -8.48 -2.26 4.02
CA VAL A 42 -9.16 -3.11 5.01
C VAL A 42 -8.24 -3.49 6.15
N SER A 43 -8.73 -4.25 7.12
CA SER A 43 -7.94 -4.72 8.27
C SER A 43 -6.76 -5.59 7.82
N TYR A 44 -5.62 -5.46 8.49
CA TYR A 44 -4.43 -6.31 8.31
C TYR A 44 -4.70 -7.78 8.58
N TYR A 45 -5.60 -8.06 9.52
CA TYR A 45 -5.81 -9.40 10.04
C TYR A 45 -6.79 -10.15 9.16
N ASP A 46 -6.35 -11.28 8.61
CA ASP A 46 -7.21 -12.20 7.87
C ASP A 46 -7.92 -13.17 8.81
N TYR A 47 -7.24 -13.56 9.86
CA TYR A 47 -7.70 -14.53 10.82
C TYR A 47 -7.48 -14.02 12.24
N TYR A 48 -8.51 -14.15 13.05
CA TYR A 48 -8.46 -13.90 14.48
C TYR A 48 -8.93 -15.15 15.20
N GLN A 49 -7.99 -15.88 15.80
CA GLN A 49 -8.29 -16.99 16.69
C GLN A 49 -8.32 -16.44 18.12
N PRO A 50 -9.49 -16.42 18.77
CA PRO A 50 -9.55 -16.04 20.17
C PRO A 50 -8.82 -17.07 21.03
N GLU A 51 -8.31 -16.62 22.17
CA GLU A 51 -7.79 -17.52 23.18
C GLU A 51 -8.88 -18.51 23.60
N ALA A 52 -8.55 -19.79 23.63
CA ALA A 52 -9.46 -20.83 24.06
C ALA A 52 -8.72 -21.88 24.90
N TYR A 53 -9.32 -22.26 25.99
CA TYR A 53 -8.86 -23.38 26.80
C TYR A 53 -9.80 -24.59 26.59
N ILE A 54 -9.23 -25.72 26.19
CA ILE A 54 -9.97 -26.95 26.00
C ILE A 54 -9.72 -27.87 27.23
N PRO A 55 -10.65 -27.93 28.19
CA PRO A 55 -10.45 -28.67 29.46
C PRO A 55 -10.23 -30.16 29.26
N GLN A 56 -10.81 -30.77 28.20
CA GLN A 56 -10.74 -32.19 27.93
C GLN A 56 -9.33 -32.67 27.53
N SER A 57 -8.52 -31.79 26.93
CA SER A 57 -7.16 -32.12 26.49
C SER A 57 -6.09 -31.32 27.23
N ASP A 58 -6.47 -30.52 28.21
CA ASP A 58 -5.59 -29.55 28.93
C ASP A 58 -4.78 -28.69 27.96
N THR A 59 -5.42 -28.29 26.88
CA THR A 59 -4.76 -27.53 25.79
C THR A 59 -5.19 -26.07 25.84
N TYR A 60 -4.21 -25.19 25.95
CA TYR A 60 -4.39 -23.74 25.79
C TYR A 60 -4.07 -23.37 24.35
N ILE A 61 -5.04 -22.78 23.65
CA ILE A 61 -4.87 -22.23 22.32
C ILE A 61 -4.56 -20.74 22.47
N GLU A 62 -3.34 -20.36 22.16
CA GLU A 62 -2.93 -18.96 22.18
C GLU A 62 -3.65 -18.16 21.11
N LYS A 63 -3.83 -16.87 21.41
CA LYS A 63 -4.36 -15.90 20.46
C LYS A 63 -3.40 -15.78 19.28
N ASP A 64 -3.85 -16.16 18.10
CA ASP A 64 -3.09 -15.99 16.87
C ASP A 64 -3.75 -14.95 15.97
N ALA A 65 -2.95 -13.99 15.52
CA ALA A 65 -3.35 -12.95 14.60
C ALA A 65 -2.25 -12.76 13.57
N SER A 66 -2.37 -13.46 12.45
CA SER A 66 -1.43 -13.31 11.35
C SER A 66 -1.68 -12.02 10.58
N ILE A 67 -0.62 -11.26 10.34
CA ILE A 67 -0.66 -10.08 9.47
C ILE A 67 -0.53 -10.55 8.02
N ASN A 68 -1.48 -10.14 7.19
CA ASN A 68 -1.42 -10.40 5.77
C ASN A 68 -0.58 -9.32 5.07
N ASP A 69 0.60 -9.70 4.61
CA ASP A 69 1.54 -8.81 3.93
C ASP A 69 0.98 -8.18 2.64
N GLU A 70 0.05 -8.84 1.97
CA GLU A 70 -0.58 -8.30 0.77
C GLU A 70 -1.55 -7.18 1.11
N ILE A 71 -2.32 -7.35 2.18
CA ILE A 71 -3.23 -6.31 2.68
C ILE A 71 -2.44 -5.12 3.20
N ASP A 72 -1.31 -5.36 3.85
CA ASP A 72 -0.42 -4.29 4.29
C ASP A 72 0.06 -3.44 3.09
N LYS A 73 0.49 -4.08 2.02
CA LYS A 73 0.86 -3.40 0.77
C LYS A 73 -0.29 -2.57 0.20
N LEU A 74 -1.51 -3.14 0.14
CA LEU A 74 -2.69 -2.43 -0.38
C LEU A 74 -3.05 -1.21 0.48
N ARG A 75 -2.95 -1.29 1.80
CA ARG A 75 -3.19 -0.16 2.71
C ARG A 75 -2.20 0.97 2.48
N HIS A 76 -0.94 0.65 2.35
CA HIS A 76 0.09 1.64 2.04
C HIS A 76 -0.08 2.22 0.64
N SER A 77 -0.43 1.39 -0.36
CA SER A 77 -0.74 1.87 -1.72
C SER A 77 -1.88 2.89 -1.68
N ALA A 78 -2.97 2.57 -1.00
CA ALA A 78 -4.11 3.47 -0.84
C ALA A 78 -3.71 4.81 -0.18
N THR A 79 -2.84 4.75 0.82
CA THR A 79 -2.35 5.97 1.48
C THR A 79 -1.46 6.79 0.56
N ALA A 80 -0.52 6.16 -0.16
CA ALA A 80 0.37 6.84 -1.10
C ALA A 80 -0.42 7.51 -2.24
N SER A 81 -1.44 6.85 -2.76
CA SER A 81 -2.30 7.35 -3.83
C SER A 81 -3.00 8.67 -3.49
N LEU A 82 -3.35 8.88 -2.23
CA LEU A 82 -3.95 10.15 -1.77
C LEU A 82 -3.01 11.34 -1.91
N PHE A 83 -1.70 11.11 -1.83
CA PHE A 83 -0.69 12.18 -2.01
C PHE A 83 -0.29 12.38 -3.46
N GLU A 84 -0.47 11.36 -4.31
CA GLU A 84 0.01 11.38 -5.68
C GLU A 84 -1.05 11.81 -6.70
N THR A 85 -2.31 11.41 -6.50
CA THR A 85 -3.38 11.60 -7.49
C THR A 85 -4.64 12.20 -6.88
N ARG A 86 -5.40 12.92 -7.72
CA ARG A 86 -6.66 13.56 -7.29
C ARG A 86 -7.90 12.73 -7.63
N ASP A 87 -7.76 11.72 -8.45
CA ASP A 87 -8.81 10.86 -8.95
C ASP A 87 -8.88 9.50 -8.22
N THR A 88 -8.30 9.46 -7.02
CA THR A 88 -8.24 8.26 -6.18
C THR A 88 -9.61 7.91 -5.61
N ILE A 89 -9.99 6.64 -5.74
CA ILE A 89 -11.17 6.05 -5.11
C ILE A 89 -10.70 4.99 -4.12
N ILE A 90 -10.92 5.21 -2.83
CA ILE A 90 -10.57 4.23 -1.80
C ILE A 90 -11.82 3.51 -1.34
N VAL A 91 -11.84 2.19 -1.49
CA VAL A 91 -12.87 1.33 -0.92
C VAL A 91 -12.34 0.74 0.38
N ALA A 92 -12.94 1.12 1.49
CA ALA A 92 -12.48 0.78 2.82
C ALA A 92 -13.53 0.05 3.65
N SER A 93 -13.07 -0.76 4.59
CA SER A 93 -13.89 -1.24 5.70
C SER A 93 -13.78 -0.29 6.90
N VAL A 94 -14.54 -0.55 7.96
CA VAL A 94 -14.49 0.23 9.20
C VAL A 94 -13.07 0.38 9.80
N SER A 95 -12.15 -0.48 9.43
CA SER A 95 -10.74 -0.41 9.86
C SER A 95 -9.99 0.85 9.38
N CYS A 96 -10.55 1.61 8.45
CA CYS A 96 -9.97 2.89 8.00
C CYS A 96 -9.96 3.97 9.10
N ILE A 97 -10.75 3.82 10.17
CA ILE A 97 -10.71 4.71 11.34
C ILE A 97 -9.40 4.58 12.15
N TYR A 98 -8.73 3.44 12.02
CA TYR A 98 -7.42 3.22 12.60
C TYR A 98 -6.35 3.60 11.57
N GLY A 99 -5.84 4.82 11.67
CA GLY A 99 -4.88 5.37 10.71
C GLY A 99 -3.50 4.72 10.75
N LEU A 100 -2.66 5.08 9.79
CA LEU A 100 -1.25 4.67 9.71
C LEU A 100 -0.30 5.65 10.43
N GLY A 101 -0.83 6.64 11.14
CA GLY A 101 -0.09 7.70 11.81
C GLY A 101 -0.45 9.10 11.31
N ASP A 102 0.40 10.08 11.63
CA ASP A 102 0.20 11.45 11.18
C ASP A 102 0.43 11.56 9.65
N PRO A 103 -0.50 12.14 8.89
CA PRO A 103 -0.34 12.35 7.46
C PRO A 103 0.92 13.14 7.09
N ILE A 104 1.33 14.11 7.91
CA ILE A 104 2.52 14.93 7.68
C ILE A 104 3.78 14.08 7.80
N ASP A 105 3.84 13.22 8.80
CA ASP A 105 4.97 12.29 8.97
C ASP A 105 5.04 11.29 7.82
N TYR A 106 3.89 10.79 7.37
CA TYR A 106 3.82 9.90 6.22
C TYR A 106 4.32 10.57 4.94
N GLU A 107 3.91 11.80 4.66
CA GLU A 107 4.37 12.59 3.51
C GLU A 107 5.89 12.81 3.56
N ASN A 108 6.43 13.15 4.72
CA ASN A 108 7.87 13.35 4.93
C ASN A 108 8.69 12.07 4.75
N LEU A 109 8.08 10.91 4.98
CA LEU A 109 8.69 9.59 4.82
C LEU A 109 8.43 8.95 3.44
N THR A 110 7.97 9.71 2.46
CA THR A 110 7.82 9.26 1.08
C THR A 110 8.89 9.84 0.16
N ILE A 111 9.23 9.11 -0.88
CA ILE A 111 10.09 9.56 -1.95
C ILE A 111 9.46 9.19 -3.30
N SER A 112 9.14 10.20 -4.10
CA SER A 112 8.65 10.00 -5.47
C SER A 112 9.82 10.01 -6.44
N LEU A 113 10.01 8.92 -7.15
CA LEU A 113 11.03 8.77 -8.19
C LEU A 113 10.33 8.49 -9.53
N ARG A 114 10.64 9.26 -10.55
CA ARG A 114 10.06 9.12 -11.90
C ARG A 114 11.15 8.96 -12.95
N PRO A 115 10.91 8.19 -14.01
CA PRO A 115 11.85 8.10 -15.13
C PRO A 115 12.21 9.48 -15.68
N GLY A 116 13.51 9.75 -15.89
CA GLY A 116 14.02 11.04 -16.37
C GLY A 116 14.13 12.16 -15.32
N MET A 117 13.74 11.91 -14.08
CA MET A 117 13.90 12.89 -12.99
C MET A 117 15.39 13.07 -12.66
N LYS A 118 15.84 14.33 -12.62
CA LYS A 118 17.18 14.66 -12.16
C LYS A 118 17.16 14.88 -10.65
N ILE A 119 17.75 13.97 -9.91
CA ILE A 119 17.86 14.02 -8.45
C ILE A 119 19.30 13.70 -8.05
N GLU A 120 19.82 14.42 -7.08
CA GLU A 120 21.15 14.16 -6.56
C GLU A 120 21.17 12.85 -5.77
N ARG A 121 22.13 11.98 -6.07
CA ARG A 121 22.31 10.66 -5.41
C ARG A 121 22.31 10.76 -3.89
N ASN A 122 23.05 11.70 -3.33
CA ASN A 122 23.17 11.86 -1.87
C ASN A 122 21.86 12.25 -1.23
N THR A 123 21.00 13.00 -1.92
CA THR A 123 19.65 13.33 -1.47
C THR A 123 18.76 12.09 -1.39
N VAL A 124 18.85 11.20 -2.40
CA VAL A 124 18.11 9.92 -2.38
C VAL A 124 18.58 9.06 -1.21
N LEU A 125 19.90 8.90 -1.04
CA LEU A 125 20.45 8.06 0.04
C LEU A 125 20.06 8.59 1.43
N LYS A 126 20.12 9.91 1.65
CA LYS A 126 19.68 10.52 2.92
C LYS A 126 18.19 10.25 3.18
N LYS A 127 17.34 10.43 2.17
CA LYS A 127 15.91 10.12 2.31
C LYS A 127 15.66 8.65 2.64
N LEU A 128 16.33 7.71 1.95
CA LEU A 128 16.20 6.28 2.24
C LEU A 128 16.61 5.94 3.68
N ILE A 129 17.68 6.53 4.18
CA ILE A 129 18.14 6.33 5.58
C ILE A 129 17.10 6.88 6.55
N ASN A 130 16.56 8.07 6.30
CA ASN A 130 15.50 8.67 7.13
C ASN A 130 14.22 7.82 7.14
N MET A 131 13.92 7.15 6.03
CA MET A 131 12.82 6.19 5.90
C MET A 131 13.16 4.81 6.49
N GLN A 132 14.29 4.69 7.20
CA GLN A 132 14.76 3.46 7.84
C GLN A 132 15.06 2.31 6.87
N TYR A 133 15.34 2.60 5.61
CA TYR A 133 15.87 1.60 4.69
C TYR A 133 17.28 1.20 5.10
N THR A 134 17.54 -0.10 5.08
CA THR A 134 18.86 -0.64 5.43
C THR A 134 19.71 -0.82 4.19
N ARG A 135 20.96 -0.34 4.22
CA ARG A 135 21.91 -0.64 3.16
C ARG A 135 22.35 -2.09 3.28
N SER A 136 22.18 -2.87 2.22
CA SER A 136 22.64 -4.26 2.16
C SER A 136 23.22 -4.57 0.79
N GLU A 137 24.45 -5.09 0.80
CA GLU A 137 25.15 -5.51 -0.43
C GLU A 137 24.89 -7.01 -0.72
N LEU A 138 24.59 -7.80 0.30
CA LEU A 138 24.46 -9.26 0.22
C LEU A 138 23.00 -9.69 0.08
N GLU A 139 22.12 -9.15 0.91
CA GLU A 139 20.69 -9.48 0.89
C GLU A 139 19.89 -8.32 0.34
N PHE A 140 19.27 -8.52 -0.84
CA PHE A 140 18.39 -7.54 -1.45
C PHE A 140 16.94 -7.95 -1.19
N LYS A 141 16.35 -7.39 -0.12
CA LYS A 141 14.98 -7.68 0.36
C LYS A 141 14.20 -6.40 0.60
N ARG A 142 12.92 -6.51 0.91
CA ARG A 142 12.05 -5.35 1.22
C ARG A 142 12.70 -4.41 2.23
N GLY A 143 12.65 -3.11 1.95
CA GLY A 143 13.22 -2.09 2.83
C GLY A 143 14.75 -2.02 2.78
N THR A 144 15.40 -2.59 1.76
CA THR A 144 16.84 -2.45 1.57
C THR A 144 17.20 -1.69 0.29
N PHE A 145 18.38 -1.11 0.28
CA PHE A 145 18.96 -0.49 -0.90
C PHE A 145 20.44 -0.86 -1.06
N ARG A 146 20.91 -0.82 -2.28
CA ARG A 146 22.34 -0.96 -2.63
C ARG A 146 22.80 0.29 -3.36
N ALA A 147 24.06 0.67 -3.16
CA ALA A 147 24.65 1.82 -3.83
C ALA A 147 26.07 1.50 -4.27
N LYS A 148 26.26 1.30 -5.59
CA LYS A 148 27.53 1.02 -6.23
C LYS A 148 27.85 2.09 -7.26
N GLY A 149 28.88 2.88 -7.04
CA GLY A 149 29.21 4.01 -7.92
C GLY A 149 28.01 4.98 -8.00
N ASP A 150 27.56 5.26 -9.21
CA ASP A 150 26.43 6.15 -9.48
C ASP A 150 25.07 5.44 -9.49
N ILE A 151 25.05 4.13 -9.35
CA ILE A 151 23.83 3.31 -9.38
C ILE A 151 23.31 3.13 -7.96
N VAL A 152 22.04 3.42 -7.77
CA VAL A 152 21.29 3.13 -6.54
C VAL A 152 20.15 2.18 -6.88
N GLU A 153 20.18 0.99 -6.29
CA GLU A 153 19.12 0.00 -6.40
C GLU A 153 18.31 0.00 -5.13
N ILE A 154 17.00 0.10 -5.25
CA ILE A 154 16.09 0.17 -4.10
C ILE A 154 15.11 -0.98 -4.21
N TYR A 155 14.95 -1.75 -3.13
CA TYR A 155 13.86 -2.70 -2.99
C TYR A 155 12.76 -2.05 -2.16
N PRO A 156 11.69 -1.52 -2.77
CA PRO A 156 10.66 -0.80 -2.04
C PRO A 156 9.98 -1.68 -1.00
N CYS A 157 9.58 -1.08 0.11
CA CYS A 157 8.68 -1.74 1.08
C CYS A 157 7.33 -2.04 0.41
N LEU A 158 6.96 -1.23 -0.57
CA LEU A 158 5.76 -1.32 -1.36
C LEU A 158 6.15 -1.64 -2.80
N LEU A 159 6.02 -2.90 -3.19
CA LEU A 159 6.03 -3.30 -4.58
C LEU A 159 4.57 -3.39 -5.05
N TYR A 160 3.95 -2.27 -5.28
CA TYR A 160 2.78 -2.19 -6.14
C TYR A 160 3.24 -1.60 -7.47
N THR A 161 3.56 -2.45 -8.40
CA THR A 161 3.50 -2.11 -9.80
C THR A 161 2.06 -2.36 -10.23
N SER A 162 1.21 -1.36 -10.14
CA SER A 162 0.03 -1.33 -11.00
C SER A 162 0.58 -1.37 -12.42
N PRO A 163 0.21 -2.34 -13.26
CA PRO A 163 0.54 -2.26 -14.67
C PRO A 163 -0.16 -1.02 -15.21
N SER A 164 0.61 0.05 -15.34
CA SER A 164 0.16 1.21 -16.08
C SER A 164 -0.11 0.72 -17.51
N PRO A 165 -1.22 1.14 -18.14
CA PRO A 165 -1.46 0.86 -19.56
C PRO A 165 -0.30 1.29 -20.48
N ARG A 166 0.64 2.08 -19.96
CA ARG A 166 1.86 2.52 -20.66
C ARG A 166 3.04 1.55 -20.57
N ASP A 167 3.01 0.58 -19.66
CA ASP A 167 4.10 -0.37 -19.49
C ASP A 167 4.07 -1.50 -20.54
N GLY A 168 3.03 -1.58 -21.37
CA GLY A 168 2.92 -2.47 -22.52
C GLY A 168 3.66 -2.01 -23.78
N ALA A 169 4.29 -0.85 -23.76
CA ALA A 169 5.08 -0.34 -24.88
C ALA A 169 6.57 -0.44 -24.56
N THR A 170 7.07 -1.65 -24.43
CA THR A 170 8.50 -1.84 -24.31
C THR A 170 9.05 -2.76 -25.35
N SER A 171 10.04 -2.19 -25.96
CA SER A 171 11.23 -2.80 -26.53
C SER A 171 11.05 -3.57 -27.82
N ARG A 172 11.41 -2.89 -28.78
CA ARG A 172 12.41 -3.41 -29.72
C ARG A 172 13.60 -2.46 -29.75
#